data_19adb5b6304b4328800f5c848f29e187
#
_entry.id   19adb5b6304b4328800f5c848f29e187
#
_cell.length_a   1.000
_cell.length_b   1.000
_cell.length_c   1.000
_cell.angle_alpha   90.00
_cell.angle_beta   90.00
_cell.angle_gamma   90.00
#
_symmetry.space_group_name_H-M   'P 1'
#
loop_
_entity.id
_entity.type
_entity.pdbx_description
1 polymer ?
#
loop_
_entity_poly.entity_id
_entity_poly.type
_entity_poly.pdbx_seq_one_letter_code
_entity_poly.pdbx_strand_id
1 'polypeptide(L)'
;MYVDASFSYGDKRFPISAMIDTGCTYCVIDSTFAVDFCGITPQNPDYNGYNTSRDRTRIFYTTIPILCVGGKEFTEVKCAIIDLSGKFQTNHRFIIGADILSKELWKFNLKSCILECLDKNSPLSYKRVITWDKRSALFYNGIVLKAKVNGKKAFFLFDTGSRYNQLPKEVGILPTDTIVKEFANIATPIVWKNRERVQAAQFSLSSINLPIDFLLTNESIGYLNIEFLLGRTFIIDYTKKRILLVE
;
A
#
# COMPACT_ATOMS: atom_id res chain seq x y z
N MET A 1 -7.13 1.14 -1.57
CA MET A 1 -7.73 1.55 -2.87
C MET A 1 -7.82 0.35 -3.78
N TYR A 2 -8.93 0.21 -4.56
CA TYR A 2 -9.17 -0.94 -5.44
C TYR A 2 -9.28 -0.48 -6.88
N VAL A 3 -8.83 -1.33 -7.79
CA VAL A 3 -8.86 -1.09 -9.24
C VAL A 3 -9.24 -2.36 -9.97
N ASP A 4 -9.88 -2.18 -11.11
CA ASP A 4 -10.13 -3.28 -12.04
C ASP A 4 -8.82 -3.66 -12.72
N ALA A 5 -8.52 -4.94 -12.71
CA ALA A 5 -7.36 -5.53 -13.33
C ALA A 5 -7.71 -6.91 -13.90
N SER A 6 -6.78 -7.54 -14.56
CA SER A 6 -6.92 -8.95 -14.95
C SER A 6 -5.55 -9.61 -15.05
N PHE A 7 -5.51 -10.90 -14.87
CA PHE A 7 -4.31 -11.68 -15.17
C PHE A 7 -4.62 -12.91 -16.01
N SER A 8 -3.61 -13.43 -16.71
CA SER A 8 -3.70 -14.67 -17.47
C SER A 8 -2.89 -15.76 -16.78
N TYR A 9 -3.44 -16.98 -16.75
CA TYR A 9 -2.75 -18.17 -16.30
C TYR A 9 -3.24 -19.39 -17.11
N GLY A 10 -2.32 -20.11 -17.73
CA GLY A 10 -2.65 -21.04 -18.83
C GLY A 10 -3.38 -20.28 -19.96
N ASP A 11 -4.41 -20.91 -20.51
CA ASP A 11 -5.22 -20.31 -21.60
C ASP A 11 -6.39 -19.44 -21.09
N LYS A 12 -6.44 -19.17 -19.77
CA LYS A 12 -7.54 -18.43 -19.14
C LYS A 12 -7.14 -17.04 -18.73
N ARG A 13 -8.08 -16.11 -18.84
CA ARG A 13 -7.98 -14.75 -18.30
C ARG A 13 -8.96 -14.56 -17.16
N PHE A 14 -8.48 -14.05 -16.04
CA PHE A 14 -9.22 -13.83 -14.81
C PHE A 14 -9.38 -12.33 -14.54
N PRO A 15 -10.61 -11.78 -14.62
CA PRO A 15 -10.87 -10.42 -14.14
C PRO A 15 -10.80 -10.40 -12.62
N ILE A 16 -10.21 -9.35 -12.06
CA ILE A 16 -10.04 -9.18 -10.63
C ILE A 16 -10.29 -7.72 -10.23
N SER A 17 -10.79 -7.54 -9.00
CA SER A 17 -10.69 -6.29 -8.28
C SER A 17 -9.47 -6.36 -7.38
N ALA A 18 -8.42 -5.62 -7.72
CA ALA A 18 -7.14 -5.67 -7.03
C ALA A 18 -6.95 -4.48 -6.10
N MET A 19 -6.41 -4.73 -4.91
CA MET A 19 -5.97 -3.67 -4.00
C MET A 19 -4.62 -3.12 -4.44
N ILE A 20 -4.49 -1.81 -4.57
CA ILE A 20 -3.19 -1.14 -4.73
C ILE A 20 -2.58 -0.92 -3.36
N ASP A 21 -1.39 -1.48 -3.16
CA ASP A 21 -0.69 -1.45 -1.86
C ASP A 21 0.78 -1.07 -2.01
N THR A 22 1.08 0.21 -1.76
CA THR A 22 2.46 0.73 -1.80
C THR A 22 3.31 0.27 -0.62
N GLY A 23 2.70 -0.28 0.43
CA GLY A 23 3.36 -0.88 1.59
C GLY A 23 3.70 -2.36 1.41
N CYS A 24 3.09 -3.03 0.41
CA CYS A 24 3.35 -4.43 0.10
C CYS A 24 4.50 -4.56 -0.90
N THR A 25 5.50 -5.39 -0.59
CA THR A 25 6.70 -5.56 -1.43
C THR A 25 6.37 -6.23 -2.77
N TYR A 26 5.58 -7.30 -2.76
CA TYR A 26 5.23 -8.11 -3.94
C TYR A 26 3.73 -8.16 -4.15
N CYS A 27 3.33 -8.52 -5.36
CA CYS A 27 1.95 -8.90 -5.60
C CYS A 27 1.56 -10.09 -4.74
N VAL A 28 0.30 -10.13 -4.30
CA VAL A 28 -0.25 -11.21 -3.48
C VAL A 28 -1.56 -11.69 -4.09
N ILE A 29 -1.76 -13.01 -4.13
CA ILE A 29 -3.01 -13.65 -4.52
C ILE A 29 -3.52 -14.51 -3.37
N ASP A 30 -4.84 -14.48 -3.15
CA ASP A 30 -5.49 -15.35 -2.17
C ASP A 30 -5.29 -16.83 -2.53
N SER A 31 -4.93 -17.65 -1.53
CA SER A 31 -4.59 -19.06 -1.76
C SER A 31 -5.76 -19.87 -2.30
N THR A 32 -6.96 -19.70 -1.77
CA THR A 32 -8.17 -20.38 -2.25
C THR A 32 -8.50 -19.98 -3.68
N PHE A 33 -8.43 -18.68 -3.96
CA PHE A 33 -8.68 -18.17 -5.31
C PHE A 33 -7.63 -18.67 -6.31
N ALA A 34 -6.36 -18.67 -5.93
CA ALA A 34 -5.27 -19.13 -6.79
C ALA A 34 -5.41 -20.61 -7.13
N VAL A 35 -5.59 -21.47 -6.13
CA VAL A 35 -5.57 -22.92 -6.29
C VAL A 35 -6.90 -23.45 -6.83
N ASP A 36 -8.00 -23.12 -6.13
CA ASP A 36 -9.30 -23.77 -6.40
C ASP A 36 -10.02 -23.15 -7.61
N PHE A 37 -9.85 -21.84 -7.84
CA PHE A 37 -10.53 -21.16 -8.96
C PHE A 37 -9.64 -20.99 -10.19
N CYS A 38 -8.38 -20.64 -9.99
CA CYS A 38 -7.49 -20.35 -11.12
C CYS A 38 -6.65 -21.57 -11.54
N GLY A 39 -6.59 -22.63 -10.73
CA GLY A 39 -5.79 -23.82 -10.99
C GLY A 39 -4.28 -23.55 -10.93
N ILE A 40 -3.87 -22.53 -10.18
CA ILE A 40 -2.47 -22.16 -10.01
C ILE A 40 -1.79 -23.17 -9.10
N THR A 41 -0.68 -23.75 -9.57
CA THR A 41 0.15 -24.64 -8.75
C THR A 41 1.14 -23.83 -7.92
N PRO A 42 1.06 -23.89 -6.57
CA PRO A 42 2.01 -23.22 -5.70
C PRO A 42 3.41 -23.81 -5.85
N GLN A 43 4.41 -22.96 -5.97
CA GLN A 43 5.82 -23.35 -5.93
C GLN A 43 6.27 -23.52 -4.47
N ASN A 44 7.47 -24.09 -4.27
CA ASN A 44 8.01 -24.41 -2.96
C ASN A 44 7.82 -23.27 -1.95
N PRO A 45 7.39 -23.58 -0.71
CA PRO A 45 7.15 -22.58 0.30
C PRO A 45 8.46 -21.90 0.70
N ASP A 46 8.45 -20.57 0.74
CA ASP A 46 9.46 -19.80 1.45
C ASP A 46 8.95 -19.52 2.87
N TYR A 47 9.70 -20.00 3.87
CA TYR A 47 9.34 -19.81 5.28
C TYR A 47 9.73 -18.43 5.84
N ASN A 48 10.29 -17.55 5.02
CA ASN A 48 10.84 -16.25 5.41
C ASN A 48 9.92 -15.05 5.12
N GLY A 49 8.63 -15.29 4.94
CA GLY A 49 7.66 -14.20 4.87
C GLY A 49 7.47 -13.56 6.25
N TYR A 50 7.90 -12.31 6.38
CA TYR A 50 7.66 -11.50 7.58
C TYR A 50 6.74 -10.34 7.24
N ASN A 51 5.82 -10.03 8.16
CA ASN A 51 5.18 -8.73 8.16
C ASN A 51 6.02 -7.74 8.99
N THR A 52 5.59 -6.48 9.04
CA THR A 52 6.23 -5.44 9.85
C THR A 52 6.24 -5.73 11.35
N SER A 53 5.30 -6.54 11.85
CA SER A 53 5.24 -7.02 13.24
C SER A 53 6.13 -8.24 13.51
N ARG A 54 6.93 -8.69 12.51
CA ARG A 54 7.75 -9.90 12.54
C ARG A 54 6.96 -11.20 12.76
N ASP A 55 5.66 -11.20 12.52
CA ASP A 55 4.86 -12.41 12.52
C ASP A 55 5.23 -13.24 11.28
N ARG A 56 5.52 -14.51 11.48
CA ARG A 56 5.84 -15.43 10.38
C ARG A 56 4.56 -15.96 9.77
N THR A 57 4.48 -15.95 8.44
CA THR A 57 3.45 -16.68 7.70
C THR A 57 4.09 -17.57 6.65
N ARG A 58 3.45 -18.68 6.35
CA ARG A 58 3.88 -19.56 5.26
C ARG A 58 3.48 -18.93 3.95
N ILE A 59 4.45 -18.60 3.13
CA ILE A 59 4.27 -17.99 1.81
C ILE A 59 4.66 -18.98 0.75
N PHE A 60 3.75 -19.25 -0.17
CA PHE A 60 4.06 -19.91 -1.43
C PHE A 60 4.21 -18.85 -2.51
N TYR A 61 4.81 -19.20 -3.61
CA TYR A 61 4.97 -18.30 -4.75
C TYR A 61 4.44 -18.94 -6.02
N THR A 62 4.12 -18.07 -6.95
CA THR A 62 3.85 -18.42 -8.36
C THR A 62 4.36 -17.29 -9.25
N THR A 63 4.45 -17.58 -10.54
CA THR A 63 4.67 -16.55 -11.57
C THR A 63 3.40 -16.43 -12.39
N ILE A 64 2.82 -15.24 -12.41
CA ILE A 64 1.69 -14.87 -13.24
C ILE A 64 2.24 -14.46 -14.61
N PRO A 65 1.92 -15.17 -15.71
CA PRO A 65 2.48 -14.87 -17.03
C PRO A 65 2.18 -13.45 -17.50
N ILE A 66 0.94 -12.99 -17.34
CA ILE A 66 0.51 -11.63 -17.73
C ILE A 66 -0.41 -11.05 -16.67
N LEU A 67 -0.11 -9.84 -16.19
CA LEU A 67 -0.97 -9.02 -15.36
C LEU A 67 -1.28 -7.71 -16.11
N CYS A 68 -2.56 -7.39 -16.27
CA CYS A 68 -3.02 -6.14 -16.92
C CYS A 68 -3.63 -5.22 -15.86
N VAL A 69 -3.11 -4.01 -15.70
CA VAL A 69 -3.62 -2.98 -14.80
C VAL A 69 -3.33 -1.58 -15.34
N GLY A 70 -4.27 -0.66 -15.20
CA GLY A 70 -4.11 0.74 -15.64
C GLY A 70 -3.80 0.88 -17.13
N GLY A 71 -4.27 -0.05 -17.97
CA GLY A 71 -4.01 -0.07 -19.41
C GLY A 71 -2.64 -0.62 -19.81
N LYS A 72 -1.85 -1.16 -18.86
CA LYS A 72 -0.51 -1.71 -19.10
C LYS A 72 -0.47 -3.21 -18.81
N GLU A 73 0.31 -3.94 -19.62
CA GLU A 73 0.63 -5.34 -19.40
C GLU A 73 2.01 -5.50 -18.74
N PHE A 74 2.07 -6.38 -17.74
CA PHE A 74 3.29 -6.80 -17.05
C PHE A 74 3.44 -8.31 -17.21
N THR A 75 4.61 -8.74 -17.63
CA THR A 75 4.92 -10.17 -17.83
C THR A 75 5.74 -10.72 -16.68
N GLU A 76 5.66 -12.05 -16.48
CA GLU A 76 6.46 -12.79 -15.50
C GLU A 76 6.38 -12.17 -14.09
N VAL A 77 5.14 -11.90 -13.63
CA VAL A 77 4.89 -11.25 -12.35
C VAL A 77 5.02 -12.27 -11.22
N LYS A 78 6.04 -12.12 -10.38
CA LYS A 78 6.18 -12.92 -9.17
C LYS A 78 5.07 -12.56 -8.18
N CYS A 79 4.31 -13.54 -7.73
CA CYS A 79 3.17 -13.35 -6.86
C CYS A 79 3.25 -14.27 -5.65
N ALA A 80 3.09 -13.73 -4.45
CA ALA A 80 2.98 -14.51 -3.23
C ALA A 80 1.56 -15.09 -3.12
N ILE A 81 1.44 -16.35 -2.76
CA ILE A 81 0.18 -17.02 -2.49
C ILE A 81 0.01 -17.09 -0.97
N ILE A 82 -0.99 -16.40 -0.45
CA ILE A 82 -1.24 -16.27 0.99
C ILE A 82 -2.74 -16.43 1.23
N ASP A 83 -3.12 -17.10 2.32
CA ASP A 83 -4.51 -17.11 2.75
C ASP A 83 -4.92 -15.70 3.20
N LEU A 84 -5.79 -15.07 2.43
CA LEU A 84 -6.34 -13.74 2.71
C LEU A 84 -7.73 -13.80 3.37
N SER A 85 -8.26 -15.00 3.64
CA SER A 85 -9.56 -15.18 4.28
C SER A 85 -9.60 -14.55 5.67
N GLY A 86 -10.66 -13.82 5.97
CA GLY A 86 -10.83 -13.14 7.26
C GLY A 86 -9.82 -12.02 7.57
N LYS A 87 -9.01 -11.60 6.59
CA LYS A 87 -8.02 -10.52 6.76
C LYS A 87 -8.48 -9.19 6.19
N PHE A 88 -9.39 -9.22 5.23
CA PHE A 88 -10.01 -8.04 4.65
C PHE A 88 -11.53 -8.10 4.81
N GLN A 89 -12.17 -6.95 4.96
CA GLN A 89 -13.63 -6.86 5.07
C GLN A 89 -14.37 -7.19 3.76
N THR A 90 -13.63 -7.29 2.67
CA THR A 90 -14.16 -7.51 1.32
C THR A 90 -13.45 -8.70 0.68
N ASN A 91 -14.13 -9.38 -0.25
CA ASN A 91 -13.60 -10.53 -0.98
C ASN A 91 -12.51 -10.15 -1.99
N HIS A 92 -11.64 -9.20 -1.66
CA HIS A 92 -10.50 -8.88 -2.51
C HIS A 92 -9.48 -10.01 -2.43
N ARG A 93 -9.14 -10.53 -3.59
CA ARG A 93 -8.36 -11.74 -3.75
C ARG A 93 -6.98 -11.48 -4.36
N PHE A 94 -6.68 -10.21 -4.65
CA PHE A 94 -5.42 -9.82 -5.27
C PHE A 94 -4.92 -8.48 -4.75
N ILE A 95 -3.62 -8.39 -4.50
CA ILE A 95 -2.91 -7.18 -4.10
C ILE A 95 -1.84 -6.89 -5.15
N ILE A 96 -1.81 -5.68 -5.68
CA ILE A 96 -0.74 -5.19 -6.54
C ILE A 96 0.26 -4.43 -5.67
N GLY A 97 1.45 -4.98 -5.54
CA GLY A 97 2.51 -4.48 -4.67
C GLY A 97 3.49 -3.53 -5.36
N ALA A 98 4.44 -3.07 -4.58
CA ALA A 98 5.47 -2.12 -5.01
C ALA A 98 6.40 -2.67 -6.11
N ASP A 99 6.51 -3.99 -6.25
CA ASP A 99 7.25 -4.65 -7.34
C ASP A 99 6.70 -4.32 -8.73
N ILE A 100 5.38 -4.15 -8.86
CA ILE A 100 4.73 -3.69 -10.09
C ILE A 100 4.66 -2.17 -10.13
N LEU A 101 4.26 -1.55 -9.01
CA LEU A 101 4.09 -0.10 -8.96
C LEU A 101 5.40 0.65 -9.26
N SER A 102 6.55 0.11 -8.86
CA SER A 102 7.85 0.73 -9.11
C SER A 102 8.32 0.69 -10.57
N LYS A 103 7.69 -0.11 -11.42
CA LYS A 103 8.08 -0.26 -12.82
C LYS A 103 7.60 0.90 -13.69
N GLU A 104 6.55 1.62 -13.30
CA GLU A 104 5.92 2.63 -14.13
C GLU A 104 5.60 3.92 -13.36
N LEU A 105 5.13 4.95 -14.10
CA LEU A 105 4.55 6.16 -13.55
C LEU A 105 3.05 5.98 -13.37
N TRP A 106 2.56 6.19 -12.17
CA TRP A 106 1.15 5.98 -11.86
C TRP A 106 0.46 7.28 -11.49
N LYS A 107 -0.54 7.65 -12.26
CA LYS A 107 -1.42 8.79 -11.96
C LYS A 107 -2.69 8.29 -11.28
N PHE A 108 -2.92 8.83 -10.12
CA PHE A 108 -4.09 8.58 -9.28
C PHE A 108 -5.00 9.80 -9.33
N ASN A 109 -6.21 9.65 -9.81
CA ASN A 109 -7.25 10.66 -9.69
C ASN A 109 -8.29 10.17 -8.67
N LEU A 110 -8.18 10.65 -7.43
CA LEU A 110 -9.06 10.20 -6.34
C LEU A 110 -10.44 10.87 -6.37
N LYS A 111 -10.67 11.89 -7.22
CA LYS A 111 -12.01 12.44 -7.43
C LYS A 111 -12.86 11.55 -8.33
N SER A 112 -12.26 11.05 -9.41
CA SER A 112 -12.92 10.19 -10.40
C SER A 112 -12.66 8.70 -10.20
N CYS A 113 -11.87 8.32 -9.18
CA CYS A 113 -11.47 6.94 -8.89
C CYS A 113 -10.77 6.25 -10.08
N ILE A 114 -9.88 6.98 -10.77
CA ILE A 114 -9.14 6.48 -11.93
C ILE A 114 -7.67 6.27 -11.57
N LEU A 115 -7.14 5.10 -11.92
CA LEU A 115 -5.71 4.79 -11.96
C LEU A 115 -5.27 4.68 -13.41
N GLU A 116 -4.24 5.41 -13.77
CA GLU A 116 -3.68 5.46 -15.13
C GLU A 116 -2.17 5.20 -15.08
N CYS A 117 -1.68 4.32 -15.95
CA CYS A 117 -0.26 4.16 -16.21
C CYS A 117 0.17 5.19 -17.25
N LEU A 118 1.10 6.07 -16.89
CA LEU A 118 1.59 7.12 -17.79
C LEU A 118 2.82 6.65 -18.56
N ASP A 119 2.98 7.14 -19.79
CA ASP A 119 4.24 7.01 -20.49
C ASP A 119 5.33 7.83 -19.78
N LYS A 120 6.47 7.18 -19.51
CA LYS A 120 7.63 7.80 -18.82
C LYS A 120 8.23 8.99 -19.58
N ASN A 121 8.03 9.05 -20.88
CA ASN A 121 8.52 10.12 -21.75
C ASN A 121 7.53 11.28 -21.90
N SER A 122 6.30 11.12 -21.42
CA SER A 122 5.32 12.20 -21.48
C SER A 122 5.67 13.36 -20.57
N PRO A 123 5.45 14.60 -21.00
CA PRO A 123 5.65 15.76 -20.15
C PRO A 123 4.66 15.72 -18.99
N LEU A 124 5.18 15.83 -17.75
CA LEU A 124 4.36 15.80 -16.54
C LEU A 124 4.00 17.23 -16.12
N SER A 125 2.71 17.53 -16.02
CA SER A 125 2.21 18.77 -15.43
C SER A 125 1.88 18.56 -13.95
N TYR A 126 2.46 19.36 -13.06
CA TYR A 126 2.22 19.30 -11.62
C TYR A 126 2.47 20.65 -10.95
N LYS A 127 1.83 20.87 -9.81
CA LYS A 127 1.96 22.11 -9.02
C LYS A 127 2.96 22.00 -7.88
N ARG A 128 3.11 20.80 -7.30
CA ARG A 128 3.96 20.59 -6.12
C ARG A 128 4.64 19.21 -6.18
N VAL A 129 5.77 19.13 -5.49
CA VAL A 129 6.55 17.90 -5.35
C VAL A 129 6.68 17.53 -3.87
N ILE A 130 6.44 16.27 -3.57
CA ILE A 130 6.75 15.65 -2.28
C ILE A 130 7.90 14.68 -2.53
N THR A 131 9.08 15.00 -2.03
CA THR A 131 10.27 14.15 -2.17
C THR A 131 10.29 13.11 -1.06
N TRP A 132 10.71 11.89 -1.39
CA TRP A 132 10.86 10.82 -0.42
C TRP A 132 12.03 11.08 0.52
N ASP A 133 11.94 10.62 1.76
CA ASP A 133 13.04 10.63 2.70
C ASP A 133 14.05 9.52 2.37
N LYS A 134 15.32 9.73 2.73
CA LYS A 134 16.39 8.73 2.55
C LYS A 134 16.10 7.39 3.26
N ARG A 135 15.25 7.36 4.27
CA ARG A 135 14.78 6.15 4.95
C ARG A 135 14.00 5.20 4.05
N SER A 136 13.55 5.66 2.87
CA SER A 136 12.99 4.77 1.85
C SER A 136 13.96 3.64 1.46
N ALA A 137 15.27 3.84 1.61
CA ALA A 137 16.27 2.81 1.37
C ALA A 137 16.20 1.62 2.37
N LEU A 138 15.49 1.77 3.50
CA LEU A 138 15.27 0.69 4.48
C LEU A 138 14.18 -0.30 4.03
N PHE A 139 13.43 0.04 3.00
CA PHE A 139 12.31 -0.75 2.49
C PHE A 139 12.51 -1.05 1.01
N TYR A 140 12.15 -2.24 0.59
CA TYR A 140 12.17 -2.58 -0.83
C TYR A 140 11.05 -1.83 -1.56
N ASN A 141 11.42 -0.85 -2.39
CA ASN A 141 10.49 0.06 -3.09
C ASN A 141 9.49 0.80 -2.16
N GLY A 142 9.77 0.89 -0.87
CA GLY A 142 8.93 1.62 0.07
C GLY A 142 9.07 3.14 -0.06
N ILE A 143 7.99 3.85 0.19
CA ILE A 143 7.91 5.31 0.08
C ILE A 143 7.88 5.90 1.50
N VAL A 144 9.00 6.39 2.01
CA VAL A 144 9.02 7.07 3.31
C VAL A 144 8.90 8.58 3.12
N LEU A 145 7.93 9.17 3.79
CA LEU A 145 7.64 10.61 3.77
C LEU A 145 7.99 11.22 5.12
N LYS A 146 8.53 12.45 5.07
CA LYS A 146 8.83 13.26 6.26
C LYS A 146 7.76 14.33 6.39
N ALA A 147 6.96 14.25 7.44
CA ALA A 147 5.89 15.19 7.71
C ALA A 147 6.03 15.84 9.10
N LYS A 148 5.11 16.74 9.43
CA LYS A 148 4.92 17.25 10.79
C LYS A 148 3.52 16.89 11.28
N VAL A 149 3.44 16.53 12.58
CA VAL A 149 2.19 16.27 13.29
C VAL A 149 2.20 17.13 14.53
N ASN A 150 1.23 18.03 14.69
CA ASN A 150 1.20 19.04 15.76
C ASN A 150 2.55 19.78 15.87
N GLY A 151 3.16 20.14 14.73
CA GLY A 151 4.45 20.82 14.64
C GLY A 151 5.67 19.91 14.83
N LYS A 152 5.54 18.71 15.37
CA LYS A 152 6.64 17.76 15.60
C LYS A 152 6.91 16.93 14.35
N LYS A 153 8.19 16.69 14.06
CA LYS A 153 8.66 15.91 12.91
C LYS A 153 8.39 14.43 13.11
N ALA A 154 7.83 13.79 12.09
CA ALA A 154 7.57 12.37 12.04
C ALA A 154 7.90 11.78 10.66
N PHE A 155 8.15 10.47 10.60
CA PHE A 155 8.43 9.73 9.38
C PHE A 155 7.39 8.64 9.19
N PHE A 156 6.92 8.50 7.96
CA PHE A 156 5.83 7.60 7.63
C PHE A 156 6.14 6.79 6.39
N LEU A 157 5.94 5.49 6.45
CA LEU A 157 5.77 4.67 5.26
C LEU A 157 4.42 5.03 4.63
N PHE A 158 4.41 5.48 3.39
CA PHE A 158 3.19 5.70 2.63
C PHE A 158 2.67 4.35 2.16
N ASP A 159 1.56 3.94 2.71
CA ASP A 159 0.98 2.61 2.60
C ASP A 159 -0.50 2.71 2.23
N THR A 160 -0.80 2.59 0.92
CA THR A 160 -2.17 2.68 0.41
C THR A 160 -3.03 1.48 0.77
N GLY A 161 -2.42 0.39 1.26
CA GLY A 161 -3.10 -0.77 1.84
C GLY A 161 -3.43 -0.61 3.31
N SER A 162 -2.80 0.33 4.00
CA SER A 162 -3.05 0.57 5.42
C SER A 162 -4.44 1.18 5.65
N ARG A 163 -5.17 0.59 6.60
CA ARG A 163 -6.50 1.07 6.99
C ARG A 163 -6.44 2.33 7.85
N TYR A 164 -5.40 2.46 8.66
CA TYR A 164 -5.25 3.53 9.64
C TYR A 164 -3.92 4.25 9.48
N ASN A 165 -3.93 5.56 9.68
CA ASN A 165 -2.70 6.31 9.90
C ASN A 165 -2.15 5.93 11.28
N GLN A 166 -0.84 5.71 11.37
CA GLN A 166 -0.19 5.34 12.63
C GLN A 166 0.99 6.28 12.89
N LEU A 167 1.06 6.82 14.12
CA LEU A 167 2.09 7.76 14.56
C LEU A 167 3.02 7.07 15.57
N PRO A 168 4.34 7.11 15.38
CA PRO A 168 5.29 6.61 16.38
C PRO A 168 5.13 7.30 17.74
N LYS A 169 5.06 6.54 18.82
CA LYS A 169 5.02 7.09 20.19
C LYS A 169 6.24 7.94 20.53
N GLU A 170 7.39 7.64 19.92
CA GLU A 170 8.64 8.39 20.11
C GLU A 170 8.55 9.85 19.64
N VAL A 171 7.56 10.20 18.81
CA VAL A 171 7.28 11.61 18.45
C VAL A 171 6.83 12.42 19.66
N GLY A 172 6.36 11.75 20.71
CA GLY A 172 6.03 12.36 22.01
C GLY A 172 4.77 13.23 21.95
N ILE A 173 3.78 12.84 21.13
CA ILE A 173 2.44 13.43 21.13
C ILE A 173 1.56 12.54 22.02
N LEU A 174 0.92 13.15 23.01
CA LEU A 174 0.05 12.42 23.91
C LEU A 174 -1.25 12.02 23.23
N PRO A 175 -1.79 10.84 23.57
CA PRO A 175 -3.08 10.40 23.05
C PRO A 175 -4.21 11.31 23.59
N THR A 176 -5.23 11.51 22.76
CA THR A 176 -6.46 12.20 23.16
C THR A 176 -7.45 11.25 23.81
N ASP A 177 -7.45 9.99 23.38
CA ASP A 177 -8.34 8.93 23.88
C ASP A 177 -7.77 7.53 23.58
N THR A 178 -8.53 6.51 23.97
CA THR A 178 -8.29 5.11 23.63
C THR A 178 -9.55 4.54 22.98
N ILE A 179 -9.40 3.92 21.83
CA ILE A 179 -10.49 3.35 21.07
C ILE A 179 -10.24 1.88 20.75
N VAL A 180 -11.32 1.13 20.56
CA VAL A 180 -11.25 -0.26 20.08
C VAL A 180 -11.27 -0.23 18.54
N LYS A 181 -10.26 -0.83 17.93
CA LYS A 181 -10.17 -0.96 16.47
C LYS A 181 -9.79 -2.37 16.08
N GLU A 182 -10.30 -2.77 14.92
CA GLU A 182 -9.87 -4.02 14.30
C GLU A 182 -8.53 -3.82 13.58
N PHE A 183 -7.69 -4.80 13.68
CA PHE A 183 -6.39 -4.88 13.00
C PHE A 183 -6.29 -6.21 12.28
N ALA A 184 -5.85 -6.14 11.05
CA ALA A 184 -5.44 -7.29 10.28
C ALA A 184 -4.19 -6.94 9.48
N ASN A 185 -3.42 -7.92 9.13
CA ASN A 185 -2.37 -7.83 8.12
C ASN A 185 -2.30 -9.15 7.35
N ILE A 186 -1.43 -9.23 6.35
CA ILE A 186 -1.33 -10.44 5.53
C ILE A 186 -0.93 -11.71 6.30
N ALA A 187 -0.37 -11.59 7.51
CA ALA A 187 0.03 -12.71 8.35
C ALA A 187 -0.97 -13.05 9.46
N THR A 188 -1.81 -12.09 9.87
CA THR A 188 -2.73 -12.27 11.01
C THR A 188 -4.17 -11.96 10.62
N PRO A 189 -5.15 -12.74 11.09
CA PRO A 189 -6.56 -12.45 10.89
C PRO A 189 -6.98 -11.17 11.62
N ILE A 190 -8.21 -10.73 11.39
CA ILE A 190 -8.80 -9.59 12.07
C ILE A 190 -8.84 -9.85 13.58
N VAL A 191 -8.25 -8.94 14.35
CA VAL A 191 -8.28 -8.92 15.81
C VAL A 191 -8.69 -7.52 16.30
N TRP A 192 -9.48 -7.46 17.35
CA TRP A 192 -9.88 -6.21 17.98
C TRP A 192 -8.90 -5.85 19.10
N LYS A 193 -8.36 -4.62 19.06
CA LYS A 193 -7.38 -4.14 20.04
C LYS A 193 -7.74 -2.75 20.54
N ASN A 194 -7.49 -2.50 21.82
CA ASN A 194 -7.45 -1.14 22.36
C ASN A 194 -6.23 -0.42 21.80
N ARG A 195 -6.43 0.76 21.25
CA ARG A 195 -5.37 1.58 20.68
C ARG A 195 -5.51 3.03 21.11
N GLU A 196 -4.41 3.60 21.59
CA GLU A 196 -4.29 5.01 21.87
C GLU A 196 -4.40 5.79 20.54
N ARG A 197 -5.19 6.86 20.56
CA ARG A 197 -5.44 7.69 19.38
C ARG A 197 -5.09 9.16 19.66
N VAL A 198 -4.55 9.84 18.67
CA VAL A 198 -4.46 11.31 18.58
C VAL A 198 -5.49 11.75 17.57
N GLN A 199 -6.61 12.30 18.03
CA GLN A 199 -7.71 12.74 17.19
C GLN A 199 -7.42 14.10 16.57
N ALA A 200 -7.79 14.28 15.31
CA ALA A 200 -7.70 15.55 14.56
C ALA A 200 -6.34 16.25 14.70
N ALA A 201 -5.25 15.47 14.73
CA ALA A 201 -3.90 16.03 14.80
C ALA A 201 -3.59 16.87 13.56
N GLN A 202 -2.99 18.04 13.74
CA GLN A 202 -2.59 18.92 12.65
C GLN A 202 -1.45 18.28 11.86
N PHE A 203 -1.78 17.69 10.71
CA PHE A 203 -0.83 17.07 9.79
C PHE A 203 -0.38 18.09 8.74
N SER A 204 0.92 18.11 8.46
CA SER A 204 1.53 19.00 7.48
C SER A 204 2.60 18.29 6.68
N LEU A 205 2.42 18.27 5.35
CA LEU A 205 3.35 17.66 4.39
C LEU A 205 3.37 18.48 3.10
N SER A 206 4.50 19.15 2.80
CA SER A 206 4.58 20.10 1.68
C SER A 206 3.48 21.19 1.79
N SER A 207 2.59 21.30 0.83
CA SER A 207 1.45 22.24 0.83
C SER A 207 0.16 21.64 1.41
N ILE A 208 0.19 20.39 1.86
CA ILE A 208 -0.95 19.70 2.46
C ILE A 208 -0.97 20.01 3.94
N ASN A 209 -2.07 20.60 4.42
CA ASN A 209 -2.30 20.88 5.84
C ASN A 209 -3.75 20.51 6.14
N LEU A 210 -3.97 19.51 6.98
CA LEU A 210 -5.31 19.05 7.36
C LEU A 210 -5.27 18.29 8.68
N PRO A 211 -6.39 18.20 9.41
CA PRO A 211 -6.49 17.33 10.57
C PRO A 211 -6.56 15.86 10.13
N ILE A 212 -5.81 15.00 10.80
CA ILE A 212 -5.81 13.53 10.58
C ILE A 212 -5.84 12.83 11.93
N ASP A 213 -6.59 11.73 12.02
CA ASP A 213 -6.55 10.82 13.16
C ASP A 213 -5.38 9.85 13.02
N PHE A 214 -4.63 9.69 14.11
CA PHE A 214 -3.53 8.73 14.19
C PHE A 214 -3.74 7.76 15.34
N LEU A 215 -3.51 6.48 15.09
CA LEU A 215 -3.31 5.48 16.15
C LEU A 215 -1.84 5.48 16.54
N LEU A 216 -1.54 5.41 17.84
CA LEU A 216 -0.15 5.34 18.29
C LEU A 216 0.45 3.95 18.05
N THR A 217 1.70 3.91 17.59
CA THR A 217 2.47 2.68 17.37
C THR A 217 3.81 2.74 18.09
N ASN A 218 4.35 1.56 18.45
CA ASN A 218 5.70 1.43 19.00
C ASN A 218 6.78 1.33 17.91
N GLU A 219 6.39 1.28 16.63
CA GLU A 219 7.33 1.30 15.52
C GLU A 219 7.98 2.69 15.40
N SER A 220 9.23 2.75 14.94
CA SER A 220 9.98 4.00 14.76
C SER A 220 9.58 4.77 13.50
N ILE A 221 8.91 4.12 12.56
CA ILE A 221 8.32 4.73 11.36
C ILE A 221 6.84 4.45 11.41
N GLY A 222 6.02 5.49 11.28
CA GLY A 222 4.57 5.39 11.24
C GLY A 222 4.05 4.91 9.88
N TYR A 223 2.74 4.82 9.76
CA TYR A 223 2.06 4.50 8.52
C TYR A 223 1.15 5.65 8.13
N LEU A 224 1.18 6.02 6.87
CA LEU A 224 0.31 7.05 6.30
C LEU A 224 -0.47 6.42 5.16
N ASN A 225 -1.78 6.28 5.33
CA ASN A 225 -2.65 5.78 4.29
C ASN A 225 -2.95 6.87 3.24
N ILE A 226 -3.84 6.61 2.30
CA ILE A 226 -4.16 7.54 1.21
C ILE A 226 -5.01 8.75 1.62
N GLU A 227 -5.47 8.83 2.87
CA GLU A 227 -6.42 9.84 3.36
C GLU A 227 -5.94 11.28 3.13
N PHE A 228 -4.64 11.56 3.31
CA PHE A 228 -4.08 12.90 3.10
C PHE A 228 -4.11 13.38 1.64
N LEU A 229 -4.37 12.47 0.71
CA LEU A 229 -4.46 12.75 -0.74
C LEU A 229 -5.91 12.68 -1.27
N LEU A 230 -6.91 12.44 -0.41
CA LEU A 230 -8.31 12.37 -0.83
C LEU A 230 -8.74 13.64 -1.58
N GLY A 231 -9.50 13.45 -2.64
CA GLY A 231 -9.97 14.53 -3.52
C GLY A 231 -8.88 15.15 -4.40
N ARG A 232 -7.69 14.58 -4.47
CA ARG A 232 -6.56 15.09 -5.27
C ARG A 232 -6.24 14.18 -6.44
N THR A 233 -5.54 14.76 -7.41
CA THR A 233 -4.84 14.05 -8.47
C THR A 233 -3.35 14.12 -8.20
N PHE A 234 -2.67 12.97 -8.21
CA PHE A 234 -1.24 12.90 -7.97
C PHE A 234 -0.59 11.80 -8.82
N ILE A 235 0.73 11.90 -8.99
CA ILE A 235 1.55 10.93 -9.72
C ILE A 235 2.62 10.39 -8.78
N ILE A 236 2.79 9.06 -8.73
CA ILE A 236 3.92 8.42 -8.05
C ILE A 236 5.00 8.13 -9.08
N ASP A 237 6.19 8.71 -8.86
CA ASP A 237 7.39 8.53 -9.68
C ASP A 237 8.46 7.83 -8.83
N TYR A 238 8.53 6.51 -8.94
CA TYR A 238 9.50 5.69 -8.21
C TYR A 238 10.94 5.93 -8.68
N THR A 239 11.12 6.22 -9.96
CA THR A 239 12.45 6.47 -10.54
C THR A 239 13.09 7.72 -9.95
N LYS A 240 12.33 8.80 -9.81
CA LYS A 240 12.78 10.07 -9.24
C LYS A 240 12.45 10.22 -7.76
N LYS A 241 11.91 9.16 -7.12
CA LYS A 241 11.55 9.10 -5.68
C LYS A 241 10.72 10.30 -5.21
N ARG A 242 9.58 10.51 -5.86
CA ARG A 242 8.72 11.66 -5.60
C ARG A 242 7.24 11.35 -5.84
N ILE A 243 6.39 12.12 -5.19
CA ILE A 243 4.97 12.23 -5.48
C ILE A 243 4.73 13.63 -6.03
N LEU A 244 4.09 13.72 -7.19
CA LEU A 244 3.76 14.96 -7.86
C LEU A 244 2.29 15.26 -7.65
N LEU A 245 1.95 16.39 -7.05
CA LEU A 245 0.57 16.85 -6.91
C LEU A 245 0.20 17.62 -8.18
N VAL A 246 -0.83 17.17 -8.89
CA VAL A 246 -1.28 17.75 -10.16
C VAL A 246 -2.17 18.96 -9.89
N GLU A 247 -3.00 18.90 -8.84
CA GLU A 247 -3.93 19.96 -8.42
C GLU A 247 -4.07 20.05 -6.90
#